data_9f6bbb54947dbb167484fdcf68028134
#
_entry.id   9f6bbb54947dbb167484fdcf68028134
#
_cell.length_a   1.000
_cell.length_b   1.000
_cell.length_c   1.000
_cell.angle_alpha   90.00
_cell.angle_beta   90.00
_cell.angle_gamma   90.00
#
_symmetry.space_group_name_H-M   'P 1'
#
loop_
_entity.id
_entity.type
_entity.pdbx_description
1 polymer ?
#
loop_
_entity_poly.entity_id
_entity_poly.type
_entity_poly.pdbx_seq_one_letter_code
_entity_poly.pdbx_strand_id
1 'polypeptide(L)'
;MFDFSAFELIIDARSPREYEEDHIPGALSLPVVNDEEYAEVGTLHRTSPHHAYWIGVEYSLRTIANALKLVAGRCQPRGKVLVYCF
;
A
#
# COMPACT_ATOMS: atom_id res chain seq x y z
N MET A 1 -14.74 14.02 13.80
CA MET A 1 -14.65 12.62 13.34
C MET A 1 -14.24 12.59 11.89
N PHE A 2 -13.37 11.68 11.52
CA PHE A 2 -12.94 11.55 10.13
C PHE A 2 -14.06 10.92 9.29
N ASP A 3 -14.37 11.53 8.16
CA ASP A 3 -15.46 11.07 7.29
C ASP A 3 -14.89 10.28 6.09
N PHE A 4 -14.96 8.95 6.19
CA PHE A 4 -14.47 8.08 5.12
C PHE A 4 -15.36 8.09 3.87
N SER A 5 -16.60 8.54 3.99
CA SER A 5 -17.52 8.59 2.85
C SER A 5 -17.13 9.67 1.83
N ALA A 6 -16.23 10.58 2.20
CA ALA A 6 -15.68 11.57 1.28
C ALA A 6 -14.79 10.98 0.19
N PHE A 7 -14.37 9.72 0.33
CA PHE A 7 -13.45 9.05 -0.60
C PHE A 7 -14.18 8.02 -1.46
N GLU A 8 -13.92 8.04 -2.75
CA GLU A 8 -14.45 7.03 -3.67
C GLU A 8 -13.77 5.68 -3.49
N LEU A 9 -12.51 5.69 -3.08
CA LEU A 9 -11.71 4.49 -2.91
C LEU A 9 -10.81 4.66 -1.70
N ILE A 10 -10.77 3.62 -0.87
CA ILE A 10 -9.88 3.56 0.28
C ILE A 10 -8.95 2.37 0.06
N ILE A 11 -7.65 2.60 0.11
CA ILE A 11 -6.64 1.57 -0.11
C ILE A 11 -5.83 1.38 1.16
N ASP A 12 -5.79 0.14 1.63
CA ASP A 12 -4.91 -0.29 2.71
C ASP A 12 -3.63 -0.82 2.08
N ALA A 13 -2.54 -0.07 2.25
CA ALA A 13 -1.23 -0.42 1.69
C ALA A 13 -0.35 -1.24 2.67
N ARG A 14 -0.91 -1.60 3.82
CA ARG A 14 -0.20 -2.42 4.81
C ARG A 14 -0.10 -3.87 4.34
N SER A 15 0.57 -4.72 5.10
CA SER A 15 0.68 -6.14 4.78
C SER A 15 -0.70 -6.82 4.77
N PRO A 16 -0.85 -7.93 4.03
CA PRO A 16 -2.10 -8.70 4.04
C PRO A 16 -2.52 -9.14 5.44
N ARG A 17 -1.56 -9.48 6.28
CA ARG A 17 -1.82 -9.90 7.66
C ARG A 17 -2.45 -8.79 8.50
N GLU A 18 -1.92 -7.58 8.38
CA GLU A 18 -2.45 -6.42 9.09
C GLU A 18 -3.87 -6.10 8.62
N TYR A 19 -4.12 -6.21 7.32
CA TYR A 19 -5.45 -6.00 6.76
C TYR A 19 -6.46 -7.00 7.31
N GLU A 20 -6.08 -8.27 7.42
CA GLU A 20 -6.95 -9.30 7.99
C GLU A 20 -7.28 -9.05 9.45
N GLU A 21 -6.30 -8.58 10.22
CA GLU A 21 -6.49 -8.32 11.66
C GLU A 21 -7.47 -7.18 11.88
N ASP A 22 -7.34 -6.10 11.13
CA ASP A 22 -8.18 -4.93 11.26
C ASP A 22 -7.93 -3.98 10.09
N HIS A 23 -9.00 -3.42 9.52
CA HIS A 23 -8.88 -2.43 8.46
C HIS A 23 -10.12 -1.54 8.41
N ILE A 24 -10.00 -0.40 7.73
CA ILE A 24 -11.13 0.51 7.53
C ILE A 24 -12.20 -0.21 6.72
N PRO A 25 -13.48 -0.22 7.17
CA PRO A 25 -14.56 -0.87 6.41
C PRO A 25 -14.62 -0.38 4.96
N GLY A 26 -14.64 -1.34 4.04
CA GLY A 26 -14.66 -1.04 2.61
C GLY A 26 -13.30 -0.78 1.98
N ALA A 27 -12.23 -0.79 2.77
CA ALA A 27 -10.88 -0.61 2.22
C ALA A 27 -10.45 -1.81 1.37
N LEU A 28 -9.76 -1.54 0.28
CA LEU A 28 -9.18 -2.55 -0.59
C LEU A 28 -7.73 -2.81 -0.17
N SER A 29 -7.37 -4.08 -0.02
CA SER A 29 -6.00 -4.44 0.32
C SER A 29 -5.11 -4.41 -0.91
N LEU A 30 -4.15 -3.48 -0.94
CA LEU A 30 -3.11 -3.39 -1.98
C LEU A 30 -1.77 -3.17 -1.30
N PRO A 31 -1.16 -4.24 -0.74
CA PRO A 31 0.11 -4.10 -0.03
C PRO A 31 1.19 -3.53 -0.92
N VAL A 32 1.94 -2.54 -0.41
CA VAL A 32 3.06 -1.95 -1.17
C VAL A 32 4.22 -2.91 -1.30
N VAL A 33 4.35 -3.84 -0.36
CA VAL A 33 5.28 -4.97 -0.45
C VAL A 33 4.56 -6.22 0.03
N ASN A 34 4.87 -7.37 -0.58
CA ASN A 34 4.35 -8.65 -0.11
C ASN A 34 5.21 -9.17 1.05
N ASP A 35 4.80 -10.29 1.64
CA ASP A 35 5.51 -10.84 2.81
C ASP A 35 6.95 -11.23 2.50
N GLU A 36 7.20 -11.78 1.30
CA GLU A 36 8.56 -12.15 0.87
C GLU A 36 9.43 -10.91 0.68
N GLU A 37 8.90 -9.88 0.04
CA GLU A 37 9.59 -8.60 -0.16
C GLU A 37 9.87 -7.92 1.17
N TYR A 38 8.92 -7.95 2.09
CA TYR A 38 9.10 -7.39 3.43
C TYR A 38 10.24 -8.10 4.17
N ALA A 39 10.27 -9.42 4.11
CA ALA A 39 11.33 -10.22 4.75
C ALA A 39 12.69 -9.92 4.11
N GLU A 40 12.75 -9.80 2.79
CA GLU A 40 13.99 -9.47 2.07
C GLU A 40 14.52 -8.12 2.49
N VAL A 41 13.66 -7.09 2.51
CA VAL A 41 14.05 -5.75 2.93
C VAL A 41 14.52 -5.75 4.39
N GLY A 42 13.82 -6.46 5.28
CA GLY A 42 14.19 -6.56 6.68
C GLY A 42 15.54 -7.25 6.88
N THR A 43 15.81 -8.29 6.13
CA THR A 43 17.10 -9.01 6.19
C THR A 43 18.21 -8.09 5.67
N LEU A 44 17.99 -7.44 4.54
CA LEU A 44 18.98 -6.55 3.94
C LEU A 44 19.26 -5.33 4.82
N HIS A 45 18.24 -4.85 5.55
CA HIS A 45 18.39 -3.70 6.44
C HIS A 45 19.41 -3.95 7.55
N ARG A 46 19.60 -5.20 7.98
CA ARG A 46 20.56 -5.55 9.03
C ARG A 46 22.01 -5.36 8.60
N THR A 47 22.29 -5.54 7.30
CA THR A 47 23.65 -5.48 6.76
C THR A 47 23.90 -4.23 5.92
N SER A 48 22.88 -3.72 5.25
CA SER A 48 23.00 -2.59 4.36
C SER A 48 21.70 -1.76 4.36
N PRO A 49 21.48 -0.93 5.41
CA PRO A 49 20.24 -0.14 5.54
C PRO A 49 19.96 0.76 4.34
N HIS A 50 21.00 1.35 3.77
CA HIS A 50 20.87 2.24 2.60
C HIS A 50 20.35 1.48 1.36
N HIS A 51 20.91 0.30 1.11
CA HIS A 51 20.47 -0.54 0.00
C HIS A 51 19.04 -1.04 0.24
N ALA A 52 18.72 -1.44 1.47
CA ALA A 52 17.38 -1.89 1.83
C ALA A 52 16.34 -0.81 1.56
N TYR A 53 16.65 0.43 1.87
CA TYR A 53 15.77 1.56 1.58
C TYR A 53 15.40 1.63 0.10
N TRP A 54 16.39 1.56 -0.79
CA TRP A 54 16.14 1.66 -2.23
C TRP A 54 15.39 0.45 -2.78
N ILE A 55 15.65 -0.75 -2.28
CA ILE A 55 14.89 -1.95 -2.67
C ILE A 55 13.42 -1.81 -2.23
N GLY A 56 13.18 -1.31 -1.02
CA GLY A 56 11.82 -1.06 -0.55
C GLY A 56 11.08 -0.03 -1.39
N VAL A 57 11.77 1.04 -1.80
CA VAL A 57 11.22 2.05 -2.69
C VAL A 57 10.87 1.45 -4.06
N GLU A 58 11.73 0.60 -4.61
CA GLU A 58 11.47 -0.08 -5.88
C GLU A 58 10.22 -0.92 -5.82
N TYR A 59 10.08 -1.75 -4.80
CA TYR A 59 8.89 -2.59 -4.62
C TYR A 59 7.62 -1.74 -4.47
N SER A 60 7.68 -0.68 -3.69
CA SER A 60 6.55 0.21 -3.47
C SER A 60 6.12 0.90 -4.77
N LEU A 61 7.07 1.36 -5.58
CA LEU A 61 6.78 2.01 -6.86
C LEU A 61 6.14 1.04 -7.85
N ARG A 62 6.58 -0.21 -7.90
CA ARG A 62 5.96 -1.24 -8.74
C ARG A 62 4.50 -1.48 -8.35
N THR A 63 4.25 -1.59 -7.05
CA THR A 63 2.88 -1.79 -6.55
C THR A 63 1.99 -0.60 -6.87
N ILE A 64 2.49 0.62 -6.67
CA ILE A 64 1.75 1.83 -6.98
C ILE A 64 1.45 1.90 -8.48
N ALA A 65 2.42 1.60 -9.33
CA ALA A 65 2.22 1.59 -10.78
C ALA A 65 1.13 0.60 -11.19
N ASN A 66 1.12 -0.60 -10.60
CA ASN A 66 0.09 -1.60 -10.86
C ASN A 66 -1.28 -1.17 -10.35
N ALA A 67 -1.31 -0.48 -9.21
CA ALA A 67 -2.55 0.00 -8.61
C ALA A 67 -3.20 1.14 -9.41
N LEU A 68 -2.43 1.90 -10.17
CA LEU A 68 -2.96 3.02 -10.97
C LEU A 68 -4.04 2.57 -11.96
N LYS A 69 -3.89 1.40 -12.56
CA LYS A 69 -4.89 0.86 -13.48
C LYS A 69 -6.21 0.59 -12.77
N LEU A 70 -6.13 0.06 -11.55
CA LEU A 70 -7.30 -0.22 -10.74
C LEU A 70 -8.01 1.08 -10.33
N VAL A 71 -7.25 2.06 -9.90
CA VAL A 71 -7.77 3.39 -9.50
C VAL A 71 -8.45 4.05 -10.70
N ALA A 72 -7.80 4.05 -11.85
CA ALA A 72 -8.36 4.65 -13.07
C ALA A 72 -9.67 3.99 -13.49
N GLY A 73 -9.82 2.68 -13.24
CA GLY A 73 -11.05 1.95 -13.56
C GLY A 73 -12.18 2.12 -12.57
N ARG A 74 -11.91 2.60 -11.35
CA ARG A 74 -12.89 2.67 -10.26
C ARG A 74 -13.25 4.07 -9.82
N CYS A 75 -12.43 5.07 -10.13
CA CYS A 75 -12.63 6.43 -9.66
C CYS A 75 -12.90 7.39 -10.80
N GLN A 76 -13.76 8.37 -10.56
CA GLN A 76 -13.96 9.48 -11.46
C GLN A 76 -12.69 10.34 -11.51
N PRO A 77 -12.44 11.10 -12.61
CA PRO A 77 -11.20 11.88 -12.75
C PRO A 77 -10.89 12.85 -11.62
N ARG A 78 -11.89 13.29 -10.88
CA ARG A 78 -11.71 14.18 -9.71
C ARG A 78 -12.06 13.52 -8.40
N GLY A 79 -12.23 12.20 -8.40
CA GLY A 79 -12.54 11.44 -7.20
C GLY A 79 -11.38 11.47 -6.21
N LYS A 80 -11.71 11.40 -4.92
CA LYS A 80 -10.72 11.37 -3.86
C LYS A 80 -10.39 9.93 -3.52
N VAL A 81 -9.11 9.63 -3.38
CA VAL A 81 -8.62 8.31 -2.98
C VAL A 81 -7.82 8.46 -1.68
N LEU A 82 -8.13 7.64 -0.70
CA LEU A 82 -7.36 7.57 0.54
C LEU A 82 -6.46 6.34 0.47
N VAL A 83 -5.17 6.55 0.69
CA VAL A 83 -4.22 5.45 0.85
C VAL A 83 -3.62 5.55 2.24
N TYR A 84 -3.60 4.46 2.98
CA TYR A 84 -2.99 4.46 4.31
C TYR A 84 -2.05 3.28 4.50
N CYS A 85 -1.00 3.53 5.28
CA CYS A 85 -0.04 2.51 5.73
C CYS A 85 0.60 2.96 7.05
N PHE A 86 1.21 2.03 7.72
CA PHE A 86 1.94 2.34 8.96
C PHE A 86 3.37 1.84 8.90
#